data_199d49e1995eeb3a54c99d49353c17a1
#
_entry.id   199d49e1995eeb3a54c99d49353c17a1
#
_cell.length_a   1.000
_cell.length_b   1.000
_cell.length_c   1.000
_cell.angle_alpha   90.00
_cell.angle_beta   90.00
_cell.angle_gamma   90.00
#
_symmetry.space_group_name_H-M   'P 1'
#
loop_
_entity.id
_entity.type
_entity.pdbx_description
1 polymer ?
#
loop_
_entity_poly.entity_id
_entity_poly.type
_entity_poly.pdbx_seq_one_letter_code
_entity_poly.pdbx_strand_id
1 'polypeptide(L)'
;AVANLLVFAVVGIWHGPEIHYLVWGLYNGAVIALSDLLEPAFKKLSAALHIPTESRAWHLFRILRTFVIVNIGWYFDRNGFMRGLLCLQKTFTDFHFDSLAANAPGAFAAVLGPAWGIVIISTILVFVHSVLKENGRDPYADVQRLPLVVRWALYYLVIFLTLISFICVTDTTGFLYANF
;
A
#
# COMPACT_ATOMS: atom_id res chain seq x y z
N ALA A 1 2.89 -1.97 -21.17
CA ALA A 1 2.03 -3.12 -20.74
C ALA A 1 2.84 -4.38 -20.50
N VAL A 2 3.52 -4.99 -21.52
CA VAL A 2 4.29 -6.25 -21.37
C VAL A 2 5.41 -6.14 -20.33
N ALA A 3 6.17 -5.03 -20.36
CA ALA A 3 7.25 -4.79 -19.39
C ALA A 3 6.72 -4.80 -17.93
N ASN A 4 5.56 -4.20 -17.69
CA ASN A 4 4.94 -4.19 -16.36
C ASN A 4 4.56 -5.62 -15.91
N LEU A 5 4.01 -6.45 -16.80
CA LEU A 5 3.71 -7.85 -16.49
C LEU A 5 4.97 -8.63 -16.12
N LEU A 6 6.05 -8.47 -16.87
CA LEU A 6 7.32 -9.15 -16.60
C LEU A 6 7.95 -8.70 -15.27
N VAL A 7 7.98 -7.38 -15.03
CA VAL A 7 8.51 -6.84 -13.77
C VAL A 7 7.73 -7.38 -12.57
N PHE A 8 6.40 -7.34 -12.63
CA PHE A 8 5.57 -7.82 -11.52
C PHE A 8 5.59 -9.36 -11.38
N ALA A 9 5.76 -10.11 -12.46
CA ALA A 9 6.01 -11.55 -12.37
C ALA A 9 7.31 -11.85 -11.61
N VAL A 10 8.40 -11.12 -11.94
CA VAL A 10 9.68 -11.25 -11.23
C VAL A 10 9.55 -10.83 -9.76
N VAL A 11 8.83 -9.73 -9.48
CA VAL A 11 8.55 -9.29 -8.10
C VAL A 11 7.77 -10.38 -7.34
N GLY A 12 6.77 -11.00 -7.96
CA GLY A 12 6.03 -12.11 -7.35
C GLY A 12 6.95 -13.29 -7.00
N ILE A 13 7.80 -13.71 -7.91
CA ILE A 13 8.77 -14.80 -7.68
C ILE A 13 9.77 -14.41 -6.57
N TRP A 14 10.18 -13.15 -6.52
CA TRP A 14 11.08 -12.65 -5.49
C TRP A 14 10.46 -12.69 -4.08
N HIS A 15 9.13 -12.54 -3.95
CA HIS A 15 8.42 -12.67 -2.68
C HIS A 15 8.40 -14.10 -2.12
N GLY A 16 8.59 -15.12 -2.98
CA GLY A 16 8.67 -16.50 -2.56
C GLY A 16 8.39 -17.49 -3.68
N PRO A 17 8.74 -18.77 -3.49
CA PRO A 17 8.60 -19.82 -4.51
C PRO A 17 7.14 -20.29 -4.68
N GLU A 18 6.23 -19.90 -3.82
CA GLU A 18 4.86 -20.36 -3.85
C GLU A 18 4.04 -19.65 -4.95
N ILE A 19 3.18 -20.43 -5.61
CA ILE A 19 2.40 -19.96 -6.76
C ILE A 19 1.53 -18.72 -6.47
N HIS A 20 1.09 -18.56 -5.23
CA HIS A 20 0.23 -17.43 -4.88
C HIS A 20 0.97 -16.08 -4.95
N TYR A 21 2.27 -16.02 -4.71
CA TYR A 21 3.07 -14.82 -4.92
C TYR A 21 3.17 -14.45 -6.41
N LEU A 22 3.35 -15.45 -7.28
CA LEU A 22 3.33 -15.22 -8.72
C LEU A 22 1.94 -14.71 -9.18
N VAL A 23 0.87 -15.30 -8.66
CA VAL A 23 -0.51 -14.85 -8.95
C VAL A 23 -0.72 -13.42 -8.48
N TRP A 24 -0.27 -13.06 -7.28
CA TRP A 24 -0.30 -11.69 -6.76
C TRP A 24 0.48 -10.71 -7.64
N GLY A 25 1.68 -11.08 -8.04
CA GLY A 25 2.51 -10.28 -8.94
C GLY A 25 1.83 -10.07 -10.30
N LEU A 26 1.40 -11.15 -10.95
CA LEU A 26 0.70 -11.08 -12.23
C LEU A 26 -0.62 -10.28 -12.15
N TYR A 27 -1.35 -10.40 -11.05
CA TYR A 27 -2.55 -9.58 -10.81
C TYR A 27 -2.22 -8.08 -10.84
N ASN A 28 -1.22 -7.65 -10.07
CA ASN A 28 -0.82 -6.23 -10.04
C ASN A 28 -0.28 -5.77 -11.40
N GLY A 29 0.56 -6.57 -12.04
CA GLY A 29 1.07 -6.29 -13.38
C GLY A 29 -0.03 -6.18 -14.42
N ALA A 30 -1.03 -7.07 -14.38
CA ALA A 30 -2.18 -7.05 -15.27
C ALA A 30 -3.06 -5.80 -15.04
N VAL A 31 -3.32 -5.42 -13.80
CA VAL A 31 -4.09 -4.20 -13.49
C VAL A 31 -3.41 -2.96 -14.10
N ILE A 32 -2.08 -2.83 -13.93
CA ILE A 32 -1.33 -1.69 -14.50
C ILE A 32 -1.34 -1.76 -16.03
N ALA A 33 -1.04 -2.92 -16.61
CA ALA A 33 -1.00 -3.11 -18.05
C ALA A 33 -2.35 -2.83 -18.72
N LEU A 34 -3.45 -3.29 -18.12
CA LEU A 34 -4.81 -3.02 -18.58
C LEU A 34 -5.19 -1.55 -18.41
N SER A 35 -4.76 -0.92 -17.30
CA SER A 35 -4.98 0.51 -17.10
C SER A 35 -4.36 1.34 -18.22
N ASP A 36 -3.10 1.05 -18.57
CA ASP A 36 -2.36 1.72 -19.65
C ASP A 36 -3.05 1.50 -21.02
N LEU A 37 -3.44 0.25 -21.32
CA LEU A 37 -4.07 -0.11 -22.59
C LEU A 37 -5.47 0.51 -22.74
N LEU A 38 -6.22 0.59 -21.65
CA LEU A 38 -7.60 1.09 -21.65
C LEU A 38 -7.69 2.60 -21.42
N GLU A 39 -6.58 3.28 -21.11
CA GLU A 39 -6.57 4.72 -20.87
C GLU A 39 -7.25 5.54 -22.00
N PRO A 40 -6.96 5.29 -23.31
CA PRO A 40 -7.61 6.05 -24.37
C PRO A 40 -9.12 5.79 -24.45
N ALA A 41 -9.56 4.56 -24.15
CA ALA A 41 -10.97 4.21 -24.11
C ALA A 41 -11.69 4.89 -22.93
N PHE A 42 -11.05 4.91 -21.74
CA PHE A 42 -11.57 5.62 -20.57
C PHE A 42 -11.67 7.13 -20.80
N LYS A 43 -10.69 7.74 -21.45
CA LYS A 43 -10.74 9.16 -21.81
C LYS A 43 -11.92 9.48 -22.73
N LYS A 44 -12.14 8.66 -23.75
CA LYS A 44 -13.30 8.82 -24.66
C LYS A 44 -14.62 8.65 -23.94
N LEU A 45 -14.73 7.62 -23.09
CA LEU A 45 -15.93 7.34 -22.31
C LEU A 45 -16.23 8.49 -21.32
N SER A 46 -15.22 8.96 -20.61
CA SER A 46 -15.37 10.07 -19.65
C SER A 46 -15.84 11.35 -20.35
N ALA A 47 -15.30 11.63 -21.53
CA ALA A 47 -15.74 12.77 -22.35
C ALA A 47 -17.19 12.61 -22.84
N ALA A 48 -17.56 11.41 -23.31
CA ALA A 48 -18.91 11.13 -23.79
C ALA A 48 -19.95 11.22 -22.65
N LEU A 49 -19.59 10.83 -21.45
CA LEU A 49 -20.44 10.89 -20.27
C LEU A 49 -20.36 12.25 -19.53
N HIS A 50 -19.63 13.22 -20.06
CA HIS A 50 -19.42 14.55 -19.46
C HIS A 50 -18.95 14.48 -18.00
N ILE A 51 -18.10 13.49 -17.66
CA ILE A 51 -17.59 13.32 -16.32
C ILE A 51 -16.54 14.41 -16.03
N PRO A 52 -16.70 15.21 -14.96
CA PRO A 52 -15.72 16.24 -14.60
C PRO A 52 -14.46 15.59 -13.96
N THR A 53 -13.55 15.12 -14.82
CA THR A 53 -12.35 14.36 -14.41
C THR A 53 -11.38 15.16 -13.52
N GLU A 54 -11.47 16.50 -13.52
CA GLU A 54 -10.67 17.41 -12.68
C GLU A 54 -11.35 17.67 -11.31
N SER A 55 -12.55 17.12 -11.07
CA SER A 55 -13.27 17.34 -9.81
C SER A 55 -12.65 16.58 -8.65
N ARG A 56 -12.76 17.13 -7.43
CA ARG A 56 -12.33 16.48 -6.19
C ARG A 56 -13.04 15.14 -5.97
N ALA A 57 -14.31 15.04 -6.36
CA ALA A 57 -15.09 13.81 -6.27
C ALA A 57 -14.51 12.71 -7.18
N TRP A 58 -14.13 13.06 -8.41
CA TRP A 58 -13.49 12.12 -9.32
C TRP A 58 -12.11 11.67 -8.81
N HIS A 59 -11.35 12.60 -8.25
CA HIS A 59 -10.06 12.30 -7.62
C HIS A 59 -10.23 11.30 -6.46
N LEU A 60 -11.17 11.57 -5.54
CA LEU A 60 -11.50 10.66 -4.44
C LEU A 60 -11.92 9.27 -4.94
N PHE A 61 -12.78 9.22 -5.97
CA PHE A 61 -13.18 7.97 -6.62
C PHE A 61 -11.98 7.18 -7.13
N ARG A 62 -11.01 7.84 -7.78
CA ARG A 62 -9.78 7.19 -8.26
C ARG A 62 -8.96 6.60 -7.13
N ILE A 63 -8.81 7.31 -6.02
CA ILE A 63 -8.11 6.82 -4.82
C ILE A 63 -8.82 5.59 -4.26
N LEU A 64 -10.14 5.66 -4.03
CA LEU A 64 -10.92 4.56 -3.49
C LEU A 64 -10.90 3.33 -4.40
N ARG A 65 -11.05 3.53 -5.70
CA ARG A 65 -10.94 2.46 -6.69
C ARG A 65 -9.59 1.76 -6.61
N THR A 66 -8.49 2.52 -6.59
CA THR A 66 -7.14 1.96 -6.50
C THR A 66 -6.94 1.23 -5.18
N PHE A 67 -7.42 1.80 -4.07
CA PHE A 67 -7.39 1.16 -2.77
C PHE A 67 -8.09 -0.20 -2.78
N VAL A 68 -9.31 -0.29 -3.34
CA VAL A 68 -10.04 -1.56 -3.44
C VAL A 68 -9.28 -2.58 -4.31
N ILE A 69 -8.77 -2.16 -5.46
CA ILE A 69 -8.02 -3.04 -6.37
C ILE A 69 -6.77 -3.60 -5.67
N VAL A 70 -6.00 -2.77 -4.99
CA VAL A 70 -4.80 -3.22 -4.26
C VAL A 70 -5.17 -4.17 -3.14
N ASN A 71 -6.24 -3.88 -2.38
CA ASN A 71 -6.69 -4.76 -1.30
C ASN A 71 -7.17 -6.14 -1.79
N ILE A 72 -7.77 -6.23 -2.98
CA ILE A 72 -8.08 -7.52 -3.60
C ILE A 72 -6.80 -8.33 -3.82
N GLY A 73 -5.72 -7.69 -4.27
CA GLY A 73 -4.41 -8.34 -4.43
C GLY A 73 -3.88 -8.95 -3.12
N TRP A 74 -4.06 -8.28 -1.98
CA TRP A 74 -3.57 -8.74 -0.68
C TRP A 74 -4.17 -10.08 -0.21
N TYR A 75 -5.35 -10.46 -0.69
CA TYR A 75 -5.89 -11.80 -0.39
C TYR A 75 -5.00 -12.91 -0.93
N PHE A 76 -4.30 -12.67 -2.02
CA PHE A 76 -3.41 -13.65 -2.66
C PHE A 76 -1.97 -13.59 -2.15
N ASP A 77 -1.52 -12.45 -1.65
CA ASP A 77 -0.18 -12.31 -1.06
C ASP A 77 -0.03 -13.10 0.26
N ARG A 78 -1.07 -13.06 1.11
CA ARG A 78 -1.02 -13.65 2.46
C ARG A 78 -1.59 -15.06 2.55
N ASN A 79 -2.28 -15.52 1.53
CA ASN A 79 -2.98 -16.81 1.56
C ASN A 79 -2.65 -17.58 0.27
N GLY A 80 -2.60 -18.90 0.39
CA GLY A 80 -2.59 -19.74 -0.81
C GLY A 80 -3.80 -19.44 -1.70
N PHE A 81 -3.67 -19.64 -3.01
CA PHE A 81 -4.64 -19.21 -4.02
C PHE A 81 -6.10 -19.54 -3.68
N MET A 82 -6.38 -20.81 -3.32
CA MET A 82 -7.76 -21.25 -2.97
C MET A 82 -8.29 -20.58 -1.70
N ARG A 83 -7.42 -20.41 -0.70
CA ARG A 83 -7.80 -19.71 0.54
C ARG A 83 -8.05 -18.23 0.29
N GLY A 84 -7.24 -17.59 -0.56
CA GLY A 84 -7.44 -16.20 -1.00
C GLY A 84 -8.80 -16.00 -1.67
N LEU A 85 -9.20 -16.89 -2.57
CA LEU A 85 -10.52 -16.88 -3.21
C LEU A 85 -11.66 -17.04 -2.20
N LEU A 86 -11.53 -18.00 -1.26
CA LEU A 86 -12.52 -18.21 -0.21
C LEU A 86 -12.66 -16.99 0.72
N CYS A 87 -11.55 -16.38 1.11
CA CYS A 87 -11.56 -15.16 1.92
C CYS A 87 -12.23 -14.00 1.17
N LEU A 88 -11.89 -13.82 -0.10
CA LEU A 88 -12.51 -12.80 -0.94
C LEU A 88 -14.03 -13.04 -1.07
N GLN A 89 -14.45 -14.27 -1.36
CA GLN A 89 -15.85 -14.63 -1.41
C GLN A 89 -16.56 -14.33 -0.09
N LYS A 90 -16.02 -14.78 1.04
CA LYS A 90 -16.61 -14.56 2.37
C LYS A 90 -16.72 -13.09 2.75
N THR A 91 -15.82 -12.24 2.29
CA THR A 91 -15.90 -10.80 2.51
C THR A 91 -17.20 -10.20 1.96
N PHE A 92 -17.76 -10.79 0.90
CA PHE A 92 -19.02 -10.31 0.30
C PHE A 92 -20.24 -11.12 0.72
N THR A 93 -20.09 -12.41 1.06
CA THR A 93 -21.23 -13.30 1.34
C THR A 93 -21.48 -13.50 2.83
N ASP A 94 -20.46 -13.31 3.67
CA ASP A 94 -20.49 -13.67 5.09
C ASP A 94 -19.84 -12.57 5.96
N PHE A 95 -20.12 -11.32 5.64
CA PHE A 95 -19.53 -10.18 6.35
C PHE A 95 -20.33 -9.85 7.62
N HIS A 96 -19.68 -10.00 8.76
CA HIS A 96 -20.24 -9.70 10.08
C HIS A 96 -19.57 -8.47 10.69
N PHE A 97 -20.22 -7.32 10.59
CA PHE A 97 -19.67 -6.05 11.07
C PHE A 97 -19.49 -6.03 12.60
N ASP A 98 -20.42 -6.65 13.32
CA ASP A 98 -20.37 -6.81 14.78
C ASP A 98 -19.14 -7.62 15.22
N SER A 99 -18.87 -8.73 14.56
CA SER A 99 -17.67 -9.55 14.80
C SER A 99 -16.39 -8.79 14.46
N LEU A 100 -16.38 -8.02 13.38
CA LEU A 100 -15.26 -7.16 13.04
C LEU A 100 -15.02 -6.10 14.12
N ALA A 101 -16.07 -5.38 14.54
CA ALA A 101 -15.97 -4.35 15.56
C ALA A 101 -15.50 -4.90 16.93
N ALA A 102 -15.94 -6.11 17.28
CA ALA A 102 -15.54 -6.74 18.54
C ALA A 102 -14.09 -7.25 18.52
N ASN A 103 -13.62 -7.80 17.40
CA ASN A 103 -12.33 -8.48 17.32
C ASN A 103 -11.20 -7.61 16.76
N ALA A 104 -11.51 -6.59 15.95
CA ALA A 104 -10.49 -5.75 15.32
C ALA A 104 -9.55 -5.08 16.34
N PRO A 105 -10.00 -4.49 17.45
CA PRO A 105 -9.10 -3.86 18.42
C PRO A 105 -8.08 -4.86 18.99
N GLY A 106 -8.52 -6.07 19.32
CA GLY A 106 -7.65 -7.13 19.82
C GLY A 106 -6.66 -7.66 18.77
N ALA A 107 -7.13 -7.88 17.54
CA ALA A 107 -6.28 -8.30 16.43
C ALA A 107 -5.22 -7.25 16.10
N PHE A 108 -5.61 -5.99 16.07
CA PHE A 108 -4.69 -4.90 15.86
C PHE A 108 -3.67 -4.78 17.01
N ALA A 109 -4.11 -4.86 18.25
CA ALA A 109 -3.21 -4.83 19.41
C ALA A 109 -2.21 -6.00 19.39
N ALA A 110 -2.64 -7.19 18.98
CA ALA A 110 -1.79 -8.36 18.86
C ALA A 110 -0.72 -8.22 17.76
N VAL A 111 -1.07 -7.58 16.63
CA VAL A 111 -0.14 -7.40 15.50
C VAL A 111 0.83 -6.24 15.73
N LEU A 112 0.34 -5.12 16.23
CA LEU A 112 1.13 -3.89 16.33
C LEU A 112 1.69 -3.66 17.73
N GLY A 113 1.08 -4.23 18.77
CA GLY A 113 1.52 -4.06 20.15
C GLY A 113 1.76 -2.58 20.51
N PRO A 114 2.91 -2.26 21.13
CA PRO A 114 3.24 -0.87 21.48
C PRO A 114 3.60 0.02 20.28
N ALA A 115 3.75 -0.56 19.08
CA ALA A 115 4.14 0.18 17.87
C ALA A 115 3.00 1.01 17.24
N TRP A 116 1.76 0.94 17.77
CA TRP A 116 0.61 1.69 17.26
C TRP A 116 0.89 3.18 17.02
N GLY A 117 1.51 3.83 18.00
CA GLY A 117 1.84 5.24 17.89
C GLY A 117 2.76 5.53 16.70
N ILE A 118 3.76 4.69 16.50
CA ILE A 118 4.73 4.82 15.39
C ILE A 118 4.01 4.63 14.06
N VAL A 119 3.15 3.61 13.93
CA VAL A 119 2.41 3.32 12.69
C VAL A 119 1.48 4.49 12.35
N ILE A 120 0.73 5.00 13.32
CA ILE A 120 -0.18 6.14 13.11
C ILE A 120 0.60 7.38 12.68
N ILE A 121 1.66 7.74 13.40
CA ILE A 121 2.49 8.90 13.08
C ILE A 121 3.10 8.76 11.69
N SER A 122 3.69 7.61 11.37
CA SER A 122 4.29 7.35 10.06
C SER A 122 3.26 7.44 8.93
N THR A 123 2.06 6.89 9.15
CA THR A 123 0.96 6.96 8.18
C THR A 123 0.53 8.41 7.94
N ILE A 124 0.38 9.21 9.01
CA ILE A 124 0.05 10.63 8.89
C ILE A 124 1.15 11.39 8.15
N LEU A 125 2.41 11.14 8.46
CA LEU A 125 3.55 11.81 7.80
C LEU A 125 3.58 11.48 6.30
N VAL A 126 3.41 10.22 5.92
CA VAL A 126 3.35 9.79 4.52
C VAL A 126 2.16 10.42 3.80
N PHE A 127 1.00 10.46 4.46
CA PHE A 127 -0.21 11.09 3.90
C PHE A 127 0.00 12.59 3.68
N VAL A 128 0.49 13.32 4.69
CA VAL A 128 0.78 14.75 4.58
C VAL A 128 1.81 15.02 3.48
N HIS A 129 2.90 14.24 3.43
CA HIS A 129 3.90 14.34 2.38
C HIS A 129 3.27 14.16 0.98
N SER A 130 2.42 13.15 0.81
CA SER A 130 1.76 12.85 -0.45
C SER A 130 0.84 13.99 -0.89
N VAL A 131 0.04 14.54 0.04
CA VAL A 131 -0.85 15.69 -0.23
C VAL A 131 -0.06 16.95 -0.58
N LEU A 132 1.04 17.23 0.12
CA LEU A 132 1.90 18.38 -0.19
C LEU A 132 2.49 18.26 -1.59
N LYS A 133 3.01 17.08 -1.94
CA LYS A 133 3.59 16.81 -3.25
C LYS A 133 2.56 16.93 -4.37
N GLU A 134 1.35 16.46 -4.16
CA GLU A 134 0.25 16.58 -5.11
C GLU A 134 -0.17 18.04 -5.35
N ASN A 135 -0.11 18.87 -4.31
CA ASN A 135 -0.34 20.32 -4.41
C ASN A 135 0.86 21.11 -4.98
N GLY A 136 1.82 20.43 -5.59
CA GLY A 136 2.97 21.06 -6.25
C GLY A 136 4.05 21.55 -5.29
N ARG A 137 3.98 21.23 -3.98
CA ARG A 137 5.07 21.48 -3.03
C ARG A 137 6.14 20.40 -3.14
N ASP A 138 7.36 20.77 -2.86
CA ASP A 138 8.47 19.85 -2.70
C ASP A 138 8.93 19.84 -1.23
N PRO A 139 8.40 18.90 -0.40
CA PRO A 139 8.78 18.81 1.01
C PRO A 139 10.29 18.61 1.23
N TYR A 140 10.96 17.97 0.27
CA TYR A 140 12.42 17.82 0.33
C TYR A 140 13.14 19.18 0.18
N ALA A 141 12.72 19.98 -0.79
CA ALA A 141 13.25 21.32 -0.96
C ALA A 141 12.92 22.22 0.25
N ASP A 142 11.76 22.06 0.86
CA ASP A 142 11.40 22.78 2.09
C ASP A 142 12.33 22.43 3.24
N VAL A 143 12.68 21.14 3.44
CA VAL A 143 13.65 20.70 4.44
C VAL A 143 15.06 21.26 4.14
N GLN A 144 15.46 21.32 2.88
CA GLN A 144 16.76 21.89 2.49
C GLN A 144 16.90 23.38 2.80
N ARG A 145 15.80 24.11 2.89
CA ARG A 145 15.76 25.54 3.26
C ARG A 145 15.87 25.80 4.76
N LEU A 146 15.73 24.76 5.58
CA LEU A 146 15.87 24.89 7.04
C LEU A 146 17.31 25.25 7.44
N PRO A 147 17.50 25.97 8.55
CA PRO A 147 18.81 26.21 9.10
C PRO A 147 19.62 24.91 9.27
N LEU A 148 20.92 24.97 9.03
CA LEU A 148 21.79 23.80 9.02
C LEU A 148 21.61 22.92 10.28
N VAL A 149 21.54 23.54 11.44
CA VAL A 149 21.40 22.84 12.73
C VAL A 149 20.09 22.06 12.80
N VAL A 150 18.96 22.66 12.39
CA VAL A 150 17.63 22.02 12.42
C VAL A 150 17.59 20.86 11.42
N ARG A 151 18.16 21.06 10.24
CA ARG A 151 18.21 20.02 9.19
C ARG A 151 19.02 18.82 9.65
N TRP A 152 20.18 19.02 10.24
CA TRP A 152 21.00 17.92 10.76
C TRP A 152 20.36 17.25 11.96
N ALA A 153 19.71 18.01 12.86
CA ALA A 153 18.95 17.43 13.97
C ALA A 153 17.84 16.49 13.48
N LEU A 154 17.10 16.87 12.42
CA LEU A 154 16.10 16.01 11.80
C LEU A 154 16.71 14.74 11.20
N TYR A 155 17.85 14.84 10.51
CA TYR A 155 18.52 13.67 9.93
C TYR A 155 18.98 12.71 11.02
N TYR A 156 19.62 13.22 12.08
CA TYR A 156 20.04 12.38 13.21
C TYR A 156 18.86 11.77 13.95
N LEU A 157 17.76 12.50 14.10
CA LEU A 157 16.53 11.95 14.69
C LEU A 157 16.01 10.76 13.88
N VAL A 158 15.91 10.88 12.55
CA VAL A 158 15.46 9.78 11.68
C VAL A 158 16.41 8.59 11.77
N ILE A 159 17.73 8.81 11.71
CA ILE A 159 18.74 7.76 11.84
C ILE A 159 18.60 7.06 13.19
N PHE A 160 18.48 7.82 14.28
CA PHE A 160 18.33 7.29 15.64
C PHE A 160 17.06 6.45 15.80
N LEU A 161 15.92 6.96 15.31
CA LEU A 161 14.66 6.21 15.35
C LEU A 161 14.74 4.91 14.53
N THR A 162 15.41 4.95 13.37
CA THR A 162 15.65 3.77 12.55
C THR A 162 16.51 2.75 13.30
N LEU A 163 17.60 3.16 13.91
CA LEU A 163 18.47 2.28 14.69
C LEU A 163 17.74 1.67 15.90
N ILE A 164 16.97 2.48 16.64
CA ILE A 164 16.12 1.98 17.74
C ILE A 164 15.14 0.94 17.23
N SER A 165 14.50 1.17 16.09
CA SER A 165 13.54 0.20 15.55
C SER A 165 14.20 -1.16 15.28
N PHE A 166 15.44 -1.19 14.81
CA PHE A 166 16.20 -2.44 14.66
C PHE A 166 16.55 -3.12 16.00
N ILE A 167 16.87 -2.32 17.01
CA ILE A 167 17.23 -2.87 18.33
C ILE A 167 15.99 -3.37 19.08
N CYS A 168 14.86 -2.67 18.94
CA CYS A 168 13.60 -3.01 19.62
C CYS A 168 12.82 -4.15 18.95
N VAL A 169 13.12 -4.50 17.71
CA VAL A 169 12.59 -5.71 17.05
C VAL A 169 13.35 -6.92 17.58
N THR A 170 12.94 -7.38 18.77
CA THR A 170 13.54 -8.55 19.43
C THR A 170 12.94 -9.87 18.94
N ASP A 171 11.83 -9.86 18.23
CA ASP A 171 11.28 -11.05 17.62
C ASP A 171 12.01 -11.36 16.30
N THR A 172 12.96 -12.26 16.43
CA THR A 172 13.63 -12.96 15.33
C THR A 172 12.70 -13.96 14.61
N THR A 173 11.39 -13.78 14.65
CA THR A 173 10.48 -14.47 13.73
C THR A 173 10.77 -13.93 12.34
N GLY A 174 11.77 -14.55 11.76
CA GLY A 174 12.41 -14.39 10.50
C GLY A 174 11.98 -13.16 9.70
N PHE A 175 12.91 -12.30 9.43
CA PHE A 175 12.82 -11.43 8.26
C PHE A 175 12.08 -12.24 7.18
N LEU A 176 10.97 -11.76 6.71
CA LEU A 176 10.12 -12.48 5.73
C LEU A 176 10.95 -13.00 4.53
N TYR A 177 12.13 -12.45 4.35
CA TYR A 177 13.09 -12.74 3.29
C TYR A 177 14.30 -13.59 3.73
N ALA A 178 14.39 -14.00 4.99
CA ALA A 178 15.53 -14.77 5.51
C ALA A 178 15.24 -16.27 5.69
N ASN A 179 14.08 -16.75 5.29
CA ASN A 179 13.67 -18.16 5.33
C ASN A 179 13.72 -18.81 3.94
N PHE A 180 14.75 -18.50 3.16
CA PHE A 180 15.07 -19.26 1.95
C PHE A 180 16.04 -20.39 2.27
#